data_9b1f9ab54cdb5bc3250e22ce69e0f4ce
#
_entry.id   9b1f9ab54cdb5bc3250e22ce69e0f4ce
#
_cell.length_a   1.000
_cell.length_b   1.000
_cell.length_c   1.000
_cell.angle_alpha   90.00
_cell.angle_beta   90.00
_cell.angle_gamma   90.00
#
_symmetry.space_group_name_H-M   'P 1'
#
loop_
_entity.id
_entity.type
_entity.pdbx_description
1 polymer ?
#
loop_
_entity_poly.entity_id
_entity_poly.type
_entity_poly.pdbx_seq_one_letter_code
_entity_poly.pdbx_strand_id
1 'polypeptide(L)'
;MILGFIKANFPGERRVPLLPQDITDFDNQLLIETGFGEFLDIEDVEYEKAGCKILSREEVFKQSEAIFSLKLIQPSDYDYIKKGQIIIGWTHPYGSGKSFMKEQAIPKELIVVDLDNNFPAIYYKDKVIETKIPTGIMERNSFFAGYAGTLDALLKFG
;
A
#
# COMPACT_ATOMS: atom_id res chain seq x y z
N MET A 1 10.49 -13.76 2.10
CA MET A 1 10.35 -12.32 2.43
C MET A 1 9.14 -12.14 3.34
N ILE A 2 9.20 -11.23 4.31
CA ILE A 2 8.08 -10.91 5.20
C ILE A 2 7.42 -9.63 4.67
N LEU A 3 6.15 -9.74 4.25
CA LEU A 3 5.36 -8.63 3.72
C LEU A 3 4.37 -8.13 4.78
N GLY A 4 4.41 -6.84 5.09
CA GLY A 4 3.47 -6.18 5.98
C GLY A 4 2.44 -5.35 5.20
N PHE A 5 1.18 -5.49 5.55
CA PHE A 5 0.09 -4.69 5.01
C PHE A 5 -0.49 -3.81 6.11
N ILE A 6 -0.51 -2.51 5.87
CA ILE A 6 -1.03 -1.52 6.81
C ILE A 6 -2.27 -0.83 6.26
N LYS A 7 -3.16 -0.42 7.14
CA LYS A 7 -4.29 0.46 6.77
C LYS A 7 -3.77 1.77 6.24
N ALA A 8 -4.39 2.28 5.18
CA ALA A 8 -4.06 3.60 4.68
C ALA A 8 -4.45 4.66 5.71
N ASN A 9 -3.47 5.29 6.34
CA ASN A 9 -3.67 6.40 7.27
C ASN A 9 -3.81 7.73 6.50
N PHE A 10 -4.73 7.75 5.53
CA PHE A 10 -5.01 8.89 4.68
C PHE A 10 -6.48 9.29 4.80
N PRO A 11 -6.81 10.58 4.99
CA PRO A 11 -8.20 11.01 5.21
C PRO A 11 -9.15 10.53 4.11
N GLY A 12 -10.21 9.84 4.51
CA GLY A 12 -11.26 9.33 3.61
C GLY A 12 -10.90 8.07 2.82
N GLU A 13 -9.71 7.53 2.94
CA GLU A 13 -9.36 6.25 2.30
C GLU A 13 -9.99 5.08 3.05
N ARG A 14 -10.76 4.24 2.35
CA ARG A 14 -11.45 3.06 2.90
C ARG A 14 -11.17 1.79 2.12
N ARG A 15 -10.41 1.88 1.03
CA ARG A 15 -10.09 0.71 0.20
C ARG A 15 -9.10 -0.19 0.92
N VAL A 16 -9.31 -1.49 0.75
CA VAL A 16 -8.43 -2.54 1.27
C VAL A 16 -7.70 -3.16 0.08
N PRO A 17 -6.38 -3.14 0.02
CA PRO A 17 -5.62 -3.59 -1.14
C PRO A 17 -5.46 -5.12 -1.24
N LEU A 18 -5.86 -5.87 -0.23
CA LEU A 18 -5.75 -7.33 -0.18
C LEU A 18 -6.96 -7.91 0.54
N LEU A 19 -7.66 -8.83 -0.11
CA LEU A 19 -8.80 -9.53 0.49
C LEU A 19 -8.38 -10.95 0.89
N PRO A 20 -8.97 -11.55 1.95
CA PRO A 20 -8.62 -12.91 2.40
C PRO A 20 -8.74 -13.96 1.30
N GLN A 21 -9.78 -13.87 0.45
CA GLN A 21 -10.00 -14.81 -0.64
C GLN A 21 -8.96 -14.73 -1.77
N ASP A 22 -8.20 -13.61 -1.86
CA ASP A 22 -7.17 -13.41 -2.87
C ASP A 22 -5.79 -13.91 -2.40
N ILE A 23 -5.71 -14.37 -1.13
CA ILE A 23 -4.49 -14.91 -0.53
C ILE A 23 -4.41 -16.39 -0.85
N THR A 24 -3.89 -16.71 -2.03
CA THR A 24 -3.69 -18.10 -2.48
C THR A 24 -2.22 -18.29 -2.85
N ASP A 25 -1.64 -19.43 -2.47
CA ASP A 25 -0.30 -19.88 -2.87
C ASP A 25 0.82 -18.84 -2.66
N PHE A 26 0.74 -18.11 -1.54
CA PHE A 26 1.75 -17.11 -1.20
C PHE A 26 2.90 -17.76 -0.43
N ASP A 27 4.08 -17.85 -1.04
CA ASP A 27 5.29 -18.38 -0.40
C ASP A 27 5.88 -17.44 0.68
N ASN A 28 5.31 -16.24 0.80
CA ASN A 28 5.78 -15.22 1.72
C ASN A 28 4.92 -15.17 2.99
N GLN A 29 5.54 -14.89 4.13
CA GLN A 29 4.80 -14.59 5.34
C GLN A 29 4.11 -13.23 5.22
N LEU A 30 2.80 -13.21 5.46
CA LEU A 30 1.99 -12.00 5.43
C LEU A 30 1.66 -11.55 6.87
N LEU A 31 2.01 -10.29 7.16
CA LEU A 31 1.66 -9.62 8.40
C LEU A 31 0.61 -8.56 8.08
N ILE A 32 -0.50 -8.58 8.80
CA ILE A 32 -1.64 -7.68 8.58
C ILE A 32 -1.86 -6.84 9.82
N GLU A 33 -2.07 -5.55 9.66
CA GLU A 33 -2.43 -4.66 10.76
C GLU A 33 -3.83 -5.00 11.28
N THR A 34 -4.01 -5.06 12.60
CA THR A 34 -5.31 -5.25 13.26
C THR A 34 -6.36 -4.28 12.70
N GLY A 35 -7.55 -4.80 12.36
CA GLY A 35 -8.66 -4.05 11.78
C GLY A 35 -8.43 -3.63 10.33
N PHE A 36 -7.52 -4.29 9.61
CA PHE A 36 -7.19 -3.97 8.22
C PHE A 36 -8.41 -3.98 7.29
N GLY A 37 -9.33 -4.92 7.49
CA GLY A 37 -10.55 -5.10 6.70
C GLY A 37 -11.80 -4.36 7.23
N GLU A 38 -11.71 -3.61 8.34
CA GLU A 38 -12.86 -3.08 9.07
C GLU A 38 -13.84 -2.24 8.23
N PHE A 39 -13.35 -1.51 7.23
CA PHE A 39 -14.21 -0.70 6.35
C PHE A 39 -15.04 -1.52 5.35
N LEU A 40 -14.75 -2.80 5.21
CA LEU A 40 -15.47 -3.75 4.36
C LEU A 40 -16.17 -4.84 5.18
N ASP A 41 -16.31 -4.63 6.50
CA ASP A 41 -16.86 -5.61 7.45
C ASP A 41 -16.14 -6.98 7.42
N ILE A 42 -14.83 -6.96 7.11
CA ILE A 42 -13.96 -8.14 7.13
C ILE A 42 -13.22 -8.17 8.47
N GLU A 43 -13.44 -9.22 9.23
CA GLU A 43 -12.81 -9.40 10.54
C GLU A 43 -11.37 -9.92 10.42
N ASP A 44 -10.53 -9.61 11.41
CA ASP A 44 -9.13 -10.08 11.48
C ASP A 44 -9.01 -11.60 11.38
N VAL A 45 -9.97 -12.34 11.96
CA VAL A 45 -10.01 -13.81 11.92
C VAL A 45 -10.12 -14.37 10.50
N GLU A 46 -10.65 -13.63 9.54
CA GLU A 46 -10.71 -14.07 8.15
C GLU A 46 -9.32 -14.04 7.50
N TYR A 47 -8.51 -13.04 7.82
CA TYR A 47 -7.11 -13.00 7.40
C TYR A 47 -6.26 -14.06 8.10
N GLU A 48 -6.52 -14.36 9.37
CA GLU A 48 -5.85 -15.45 10.08
C GLU A 48 -6.16 -16.81 9.43
N LYS A 49 -7.42 -17.08 9.06
CA LYS A 49 -7.82 -18.29 8.31
C LYS A 49 -7.15 -18.40 6.94
N ALA A 50 -6.84 -17.26 6.32
CA ALA A 50 -6.11 -17.20 5.07
C ALA A 50 -4.57 -17.33 5.25
N GLY A 51 -4.11 -17.57 6.49
CA GLY A 51 -2.68 -17.80 6.78
C GLY A 51 -1.89 -16.56 7.14
N CYS A 52 -2.53 -15.41 7.36
CA CYS A 52 -1.88 -14.20 7.79
C CYS A 52 -1.67 -14.16 9.31
N LYS A 53 -0.69 -13.37 9.75
CA LYS A 53 -0.50 -13.04 11.16
C LYS A 53 -1.01 -11.62 11.41
N ILE A 54 -1.91 -11.46 12.36
CA ILE A 54 -2.45 -10.15 12.77
C ILE A 54 -1.58 -9.53 13.85
N LEU A 55 -1.21 -8.27 13.67
CA LEU A 55 -0.30 -7.54 14.55
C LEU A 55 -0.73 -6.08 14.68
N SER A 56 -0.21 -5.38 15.72
CA SER A 56 -0.32 -3.93 15.77
C SER A 56 0.46 -3.29 14.63
N ARG A 57 0.08 -2.05 14.25
CA ARG A 57 0.77 -1.27 13.22
C ARG A 57 2.28 -1.22 13.43
N GLU A 58 2.72 -0.89 14.63
CA GLU A 58 4.14 -0.83 15.01
C GLU A 58 4.85 -2.16 14.78
N GLU A 59 4.24 -3.28 15.21
CA GLU A 59 4.80 -4.61 15.04
C GLU A 59 4.85 -5.06 13.58
N VAL A 60 3.88 -4.64 12.76
CA VAL A 60 3.94 -4.87 11.30
C VAL A 60 5.18 -4.20 10.72
N PHE A 61 5.42 -2.91 11.00
CA PHE A 61 6.63 -2.23 10.54
C PHE A 61 7.90 -2.89 11.03
N LYS A 62 7.94 -3.26 12.30
CA LYS A 62 9.12 -3.85 12.96
C LYS A 62 9.50 -5.21 12.38
N GLN A 63 8.52 -6.06 12.08
CA GLN A 63 8.78 -7.43 11.64
C GLN A 63 8.88 -7.58 10.13
N SER A 64 8.33 -6.66 9.34
CA SER A 64 8.33 -6.76 7.88
C SER A 64 9.64 -6.31 7.24
N GLU A 65 10.00 -6.95 6.13
CA GLU A 65 11.04 -6.52 5.20
C GLU A 65 10.49 -5.51 4.17
N ALA A 66 9.23 -5.72 3.78
CA ALA A 66 8.49 -4.83 2.88
C ALA A 66 7.15 -4.43 3.49
N ILE A 67 6.78 -3.16 3.35
CA ILE A 67 5.49 -2.60 3.77
C ILE A 67 4.68 -2.21 2.54
N PHE A 68 3.48 -2.74 2.44
CA PHE A 68 2.48 -2.29 1.48
C PHE A 68 1.55 -1.28 2.15
N SER A 69 1.52 -0.07 1.61
CA SER A 69 0.55 0.97 1.97
C SER A 69 -0.17 1.44 0.72
N LEU A 70 -1.50 1.33 0.68
CA LEU A 70 -2.28 1.76 -0.49
C LEU A 70 -2.03 3.24 -0.84
N LYS A 71 -1.84 4.08 0.17
CA LYS A 71 -1.52 5.50 0.03
C LYS A 71 -0.15 5.80 0.63
N LEU A 72 0.35 7.00 0.34
CA LEU A 72 1.59 7.49 0.91
C LEU A 72 1.58 7.36 2.44
N ILE A 73 2.64 6.78 2.98
CA ILE A 73 2.86 6.68 4.43
C ILE A 73 2.88 8.08 5.03
N GLN A 74 2.14 8.27 6.11
CA GLN A 74 1.98 9.56 6.78
C GLN A 74 3.10 9.81 7.80
N PRO A 75 3.35 11.08 8.17
CA PRO A 75 4.40 11.43 9.14
C PRO A 75 4.28 10.72 10.49
N SER A 76 3.07 10.37 10.93
CA SER A 76 2.85 9.59 12.15
C SER A 76 3.54 8.23 12.18
N ASP A 77 3.90 7.70 10.99
CA ASP A 77 4.50 6.38 10.85
C ASP A 77 6.00 6.42 10.61
N TYR A 78 6.57 7.61 10.43
CA TYR A 78 7.97 7.75 10.03
C TYR A 78 8.96 7.12 11.01
N ASP A 79 8.65 7.15 12.31
CA ASP A 79 9.49 6.56 13.34
C ASP A 79 9.52 5.04 13.32
N TYR A 80 8.51 4.40 12.74
CA TYR A 80 8.46 2.94 12.59
C TYR A 80 9.28 2.43 11.40
N ILE A 81 9.56 3.28 10.41
CA ILE A 81 10.26 2.88 9.18
C ILE A 81 11.73 2.58 9.47
N LYS A 82 12.16 1.37 9.16
CA LYS A 82 13.55 0.92 9.34
C LYS A 82 14.41 1.29 8.12
N LYS A 83 15.71 1.49 8.38
CA LYS A 83 16.69 1.65 7.31
C LYS A 83 16.70 0.43 6.38
N GLY A 84 16.70 0.70 5.08
CA GLY A 84 16.73 -0.33 4.03
C GLY A 84 15.41 -1.07 3.78
N GLN A 85 14.33 -0.67 4.46
CA GLN A 85 13.02 -1.30 4.29
C GLN A 85 12.45 -1.00 2.89
N ILE A 86 11.66 -1.94 2.35
CA ILE A 86 10.96 -1.76 1.08
C ILE A 86 9.59 -1.14 1.37
N ILE A 87 9.22 -0.08 0.66
CA ILE A 87 7.91 0.57 0.74
C ILE A 87 7.23 0.43 -0.62
N ILE A 88 6.04 -0.15 -0.63
CA ILE A 88 5.27 -0.42 -1.85
C ILE A 88 3.93 0.30 -1.77
N GLY A 89 3.53 1.01 -2.80
CA GLY A 89 2.21 1.66 -2.87
C GLY A 89 2.15 2.83 -3.83
N TRP A 90 1.12 3.64 -3.71
CA TRP A 90 0.99 4.89 -4.45
C TRP A 90 1.70 6.00 -3.70
N THR A 91 2.96 6.21 -4.04
CA THR A 91 3.87 7.06 -3.27
C THR A 91 4.03 8.47 -3.84
N HIS A 92 3.60 8.71 -5.08
CA HIS A 92 3.64 9.99 -5.76
C HIS A 92 4.96 10.76 -5.58
N PRO A 93 6.12 10.20 -5.93
CA PRO A 93 7.44 10.68 -5.53
C PRO A 93 7.79 12.08 -6.04
N TYR A 94 7.20 12.51 -7.15
CA TYR A 94 7.37 13.85 -7.72
C TYR A 94 6.26 14.83 -7.32
N GLY A 95 5.21 14.37 -6.66
CA GLY A 95 4.07 15.13 -6.18
C GLY A 95 4.01 15.21 -4.67
N SER A 96 2.91 14.72 -4.11
CA SER A 96 2.66 14.73 -2.65
C SER A 96 3.68 13.92 -1.84
N GLY A 97 4.34 12.94 -2.44
CA GLY A 97 5.37 12.13 -1.81
C GLY A 97 6.77 12.74 -1.81
N LYS A 98 6.97 13.93 -2.38
CA LYS A 98 8.31 14.54 -2.48
C LYS A 98 8.99 14.74 -1.12
N SER A 99 8.25 15.15 -0.11
CA SER A 99 8.79 15.30 1.26
C SER A 99 9.17 13.94 1.84
N PHE A 100 8.33 12.92 1.69
CA PHE A 100 8.65 11.56 2.11
C PHE A 100 9.94 11.04 1.46
N MET A 101 10.11 11.24 0.15
CA MET A 101 11.33 10.82 -0.55
C MET A 101 12.57 11.50 0.03
N LYS A 102 12.50 12.82 0.26
CA LYS A 102 13.63 13.63 0.76
C LYS A 102 13.95 13.34 2.23
N GLU A 103 12.93 13.20 3.08
CA GLU A 103 13.07 13.17 4.53
C GLU A 103 13.17 11.74 5.08
N GLN A 104 12.64 10.75 4.38
CA GLN A 104 12.61 9.37 4.84
C GLN A 104 13.32 8.41 3.86
N ALA A 105 12.92 8.40 2.59
CA ALA A 105 13.40 7.38 1.66
C ALA A 105 14.90 7.47 1.43
N ILE A 106 15.42 8.64 1.10
CA ILE A 106 16.85 8.83 0.84
C ILE A 106 17.71 8.63 2.11
N PRO A 107 17.41 9.30 3.25
CA PRO A 107 18.24 9.15 4.47
C PRO A 107 18.22 7.74 5.06
N LYS A 108 17.08 7.06 4.99
CA LYS A 108 16.94 5.68 5.48
C LYS A 108 17.31 4.61 4.44
N GLU A 109 17.78 5.03 3.26
CA GLU A 109 18.14 4.12 2.16
C GLU A 109 17.01 3.13 1.81
N LEU A 110 15.76 3.63 1.78
CA LEU A 110 14.59 2.82 1.46
C LEU A 110 14.60 2.42 -0.02
N ILE A 111 14.00 1.27 -0.31
CA ILE A 111 13.60 0.91 -1.67
C ILE A 111 12.13 1.26 -1.80
N VAL A 112 11.78 2.23 -2.64
CA VAL A 112 10.39 2.64 -2.84
C VAL A 112 9.89 2.10 -4.17
N VAL A 113 8.85 1.28 -4.11
CA VAL A 113 8.17 0.72 -5.30
C VAL A 113 6.88 1.51 -5.49
N ASP A 114 6.91 2.44 -6.44
CA ASP A 114 5.76 3.28 -6.77
C ASP A 114 4.86 2.59 -7.80
N LEU A 115 3.58 2.48 -7.47
CA LEU A 115 2.54 1.85 -8.30
C LEU A 115 1.66 2.88 -9.01
N ASP A 116 2.07 4.15 -9.06
CA ASP A 116 1.27 5.27 -9.57
C ASP A 116 1.15 5.30 -11.09
N ASN A 117 1.92 4.48 -11.77
CA ASN A 117 1.91 4.34 -13.23
C ASN A 117 1.58 2.90 -13.66
N ASN A 118 1.24 2.72 -14.94
CA ASN A 118 1.04 1.40 -15.52
C ASN A 118 2.26 0.49 -15.37
N PHE A 119 3.45 1.09 -15.42
CA PHE A 119 4.72 0.44 -15.16
C PHE A 119 5.25 0.93 -13.81
N PRO A 120 5.31 0.06 -12.79
CA PRO A 120 5.88 0.43 -11.50
C PRO A 120 7.30 0.97 -11.63
N ALA A 121 7.64 1.96 -10.82
CA ALA A 121 8.98 2.50 -10.75
C ALA A 121 9.60 2.20 -9.38
N ILE A 122 10.87 1.81 -9.39
CA ILE A 122 11.65 1.51 -8.19
C ILE A 122 12.63 2.65 -7.96
N TYR A 123 12.52 3.29 -6.81
CA TYR A 123 13.38 4.38 -6.37
C TYR A 123 14.33 3.89 -5.29
N TYR A 124 15.61 4.12 -5.48
CA TYR A 124 16.64 3.86 -4.49
C TYR A 124 17.71 4.94 -4.52
N LYS A 125 17.84 5.72 -3.45
CA LYS A 125 18.71 6.90 -3.38
C LYS A 125 18.37 7.90 -4.52
N ASP A 126 19.31 8.14 -5.42
CA ASP A 126 19.18 9.00 -6.60
C ASP A 126 18.85 8.25 -7.89
N LYS A 127 18.64 6.93 -7.80
CA LYS A 127 18.37 6.08 -8.96
C LYS A 127 16.90 5.75 -9.07
N VAL A 128 16.41 5.70 -10.31
CA VAL A 128 15.07 5.27 -10.68
C VAL A 128 15.17 4.18 -11.72
N ILE A 129 14.45 3.08 -11.51
CA ILE A 129 14.34 1.98 -12.44
C ILE A 129 12.85 1.80 -12.76
N GLU A 130 12.46 2.09 -14.00
CA GLU A 130 11.12 1.78 -14.49
C GLU A 130 11.03 0.31 -14.87
N THR A 131 10.02 -0.38 -14.36
CA THR A 131 9.78 -1.78 -14.75
C THR A 131 9.19 -1.82 -16.15
N LYS A 132 9.36 -2.97 -16.85
CA LYS A 132 8.72 -3.21 -18.15
C LYS A 132 7.49 -4.11 -18.04
N ILE A 133 7.09 -4.44 -16.81
CA ILE A 133 5.97 -5.33 -16.52
C ILE A 133 4.80 -4.48 -16.06
N PRO A 134 3.71 -4.35 -16.86
CA PRO A 134 2.53 -3.61 -16.44
C PRO A 134 1.79 -4.39 -15.35
N THR A 135 1.32 -3.70 -14.32
CA THR A 135 0.51 -4.33 -13.25
C THR A 135 -0.98 -4.33 -13.56
N GLY A 136 -1.45 -3.46 -14.45
CA GLY A 136 -2.87 -3.23 -14.70
C GLY A 136 -3.62 -2.56 -13.54
N ILE A 137 -2.94 -2.26 -12.42
CA ILE A 137 -3.56 -1.68 -11.22
C ILE A 137 -4.15 -0.30 -11.52
N MET A 138 -3.39 0.57 -12.19
CA MET A 138 -3.84 1.92 -12.53
C MET A 138 -4.98 1.92 -13.53
N GLU A 139 -4.93 1.06 -14.54
CA GLU A 139 -6.00 0.92 -15.52
C GLU A 139 -7.31 0.52 -14.86
N ARG A 140 -7.29 -0.53 -14.03
CA ARG A 140 -8.48 -0.99 -13.28
C ARG A 140 -8.99 0.07 -12.31
N ASN A 141 -8.09 0.71 -11.55
CA ASN A 141 -8.48 1.77 -10.63
C ASN A 141 -9.15 2.94 -11.36
N SER A 142 -8.61 3.38 -12.48
CA SER A 142 -9.16 4.48 -13.29
C SER A 142 -10.51 4.11 -13.89
N PHE A 143 -10.69 2.87 -14.35
CA PHE A 143 -11.97 2.37 -14.84
C PHE A 143 -13.04 2.43 -13.75
N PHE A 144 -12.77 1.87 -12.56
CA PHE A 144 -13.75 1.87 -11.46
C PHE A 144 -14.02 3.27 -10.91
N ALA A 145 -13.01 4.15 -10.87
CA ALA A 145 -13.20 5.54 -10.46
C ALA A 145 -14.13 6.30 -11.42
N GLY A 146 -13.93 6.10 -12.73
CA GLY A 146 -14.80 6.68 -13.76
C GLY A 146 -16.24 6.15 -13.66
N TYR A 147 -16.39 4.83 -13.50
CA TYR A 147 -17.70 4.19 -13.33
C TYR A 147 -18.45 4.74 -12.09
N ALA A 148 -17.77 4.77 -10.93
CA ALA A 148 -18.36 5.27 -9.70
C ALA A 148 -18.73 6.76 -9.79
N GLY A 149 -17.87 7.60 -10.38
CA GLY A 149 -18.14 9.02 -10.57
C GLY A 149 -19.32 9.26 -11.51
N THR A 150 -19.44 8.49 -12.58
CA THR A 150 -20.59 8.58 -13.50
C THR A 150 -21.89 8.17 -12.80
N LEU A 151 -21.87 7.06 -12.05
CA LEU A 151 -23.05 6.61 -11.30
C LEU A 151 -23.47 7.64 -10.24
N ASP A 152 -22.53 8.20 -9.49
CA ASP A 152 -22.80 9.23 -8.49
C ASP A 152 -23.42 10.49 -9.12
N ALA A 153 -22.90 10.91 -10.27
CA ALA A 153 -23.44 12.03 -11.02
C ALA A 153 -24.89 11.76 -11.48
N LEU A 154 -25.17 10.56 -12.04
CA LEU A 154 -26.52 10.19 -12.44
C LEU A 154 -27.50 10.15 -11.26
N LEU A 155 -27.06 9.66 -10.10
CA LEU A 155 -27.92 9.62 -8.91
C LEU A 155 -28.21 11.00 -8.31
N LYS A 156 -27.32 11.98 -8.52
CA LYS A 156 -27.50 13.35 -8.01
C LYS A 156 -28.26 14.28 -8.95
N PHE A 157 -28.19 14.04 -10.25
CA PHE A 157 -28.75 14.90 -11.28
C PHE A 157 -29.88 14.24 -12.12
N GLY A 158 -30.18 12.97 -11.88
CA GLY A 158 -31.32 12.24 -12.42
C GLY A 158 -32.47 12.29 -11.48
#